data_f8030bcfb88a33d99be4237515c3ebc0
#
_entry.id   f8030bcfb88a33d99be4237515c3ebc0
#
_cell.length_a   1.000
_cell.length_b   1.000
_cell.length_c   1.000
_cell.angle_alpha   90.00
_cell.angle_beta   90.00
_cell.angle_gamma   90.00
#
_symmetry.space_group_name_H-M   'P 1'
#
loop_
_entity.id
_entity.type
_entity.pdbx_description
1 polymer ?
#
loop_
_entity_poly.entity_id
_entity_poly.type
_entity_poly.pdbx_seq_one_letter_code
_entity_poly.pdbx_strand_id
1 'polypeptide(L)'
;METRINKRAPLFVVKAKLNTPIASKILEAADELNCVVTELQIELLENEEIEATFLLTTRVKEFDRNSFIARLETTEGVIHVGVMNNHKQ
;
A
#
# COMPACT_ATOMS: atom_id res chain seq x y z
N MET A 1 4.81 -26.70 -0.09
CA MET A 1 4.71 -26.14 -0.33
C MET A 1 4.35 -25.28 -0.57
N GLU A 2 4.19 -25.00 -0.78
CA GLU A 2 3.97 -24.21 -1.12
C GLU A 2 3.62 -23.35 -1.23
N THR A 3 3.78 -22.98 -1.15
CA THR A 3 3.50 -22.09 -1.30
C THR A 3 3.24 -21.35 -2.13
N ARG A 4 3.08 -21.22 -2.48
CA ARG A 4 2.83 -20.55 -3.41
C ARG A 4 1.82 -19.73 -3.56
N ILE A 5 1.36 -19.39 -3.24
CA ILE A 5 0.27 -18.89 -3.08
C ILE A 5 0.12 -17.52 -3.28
N ASN A 6 0.49 -16.76 -2.48
CA ASN A 6 0.35 -15.37 -2.52
C ASN A 6 1.36 -14.73 -3.34
N LYS A 7 1.97 -15.43 -4.16
CA LYS A 7 2.92 -14.86 -5.02
C LYS A 7 2.30 -13.82 -5.91
N ARG A 8 1.00 -13.75 -5.93
CA ARG A 8 0.36 -12.76 -6.73
C ARG A 8 -0.03 -11.53 -5.99
N ALA A 9 0.30 -11.44 -4.74
CA ALA A 9 -0.06 -10.27 -3.96
C ALA A 9 0.65 -9.05 -4.53
N PRO A 10 -0.06 -7.98 -4.82
CA PRO A 10 0.60 -6.80 -5.35
C PRO A 10 1.36 -6.06 -4.28
N LEU A 11 2.45 -5.45 -4.69
CA LEU A 11 3.24 -4.62 -3.80
C LEU A 11 2.85 -3.18 -4.04
N PHE A 12 2.40 -2.52 -3.01
CA PHE A 12 2.01 -1.12 -3.10
C PHE A 12 3.18 -0.25 -2.65
N VAL A 13 3.36 0.87 -3.34
CA VAL A 13 4.41 1.82 -3.01
C VAL A 13 3.76 3.19 -2.89
N VAL A 14 3.92 3.83 -1.75
CA VAL A 14 3.30 5.13 -1.49
C VAL A 14 4.39 6.10 -1.09
N LYS A 15 4.51 7.20 -1.82
CA LYS A 15 5.42 8.27 -1.43
C LYS A 15 4.64 9.36 -0.74
N ALA A 16 5.21 9.91 0.29
CA ALA A 16 4.55 10.96 1.04
C ALA A 16 5.59 11.91 1.63
N LYS A 17 5.14 13.04 2.08
CA LYS A 17 6.00 13.99 2.75
C LYS A 17 6.44 13.43 4.10
N LEU A 18 7.61 13.86 4.53
CA LEU A 18 8.25 13.29 5.72
C LEU A 18 7.35 13.30 6.95
N ASN A 19 6.59 14.33 7.15
CA ASN A 19 5.78 14.44 8.34
C ASN A 19 4.36 13.89 8.20
N THR A 20 4.11 13.15 7.14
CA THR A 20 2.80 12.52 6.95
C THR A 20 2.70 11.27 7.80
N PRO A 21 1.62 11.08 8.56
CA PRO A 21 1.45 9.83 9.32
C PRO A 21 1.00 8.71 8.40
N ILE A 22 1.89 8.30 7.52
CA ILE A 22 1.51 7.43 6.41
C ILE A 22 1.07 6.04 6.85
N ALA A 23 1.72 5.50 7.87
CA ALA A 23 1.36 4.15 8.34
C ALA A 23 -0.07 4.14 8.84
N SER A 24 -0.44 5.13 9.64
CA SER A 24 -1.80 5.25 10.15
C SER A 24 -2.80 5.38 9.01
N LYS A 25 -2.47 6.18 8.02
CA LYS A 25 -3.39 6.42 6.91
C LYS A 25 -3.56 5.18 6.05
N ILE A 26 -2.50 4.42 5.83
CA ILE A 26 -2.58 3.18 5.09
C ILE A 26 -3.46 2.18 5.84
N LEU A 27 -3.26 2.07 7.13
CA LEU A 27 -4.03 1.10 7.93
C LEU A 27 -5.49 1.50 8.02
N GLU A 28 -5.79 2.78 8.10
CA GLU A 28 -7.17 3.24 8.12
C GLU A 28 -7.86 2.92 6.80
N ALA A 29 -7.20 3.17 5.69
CA ALA A 29 -7.78 2.90 4.39
C ALA A 29 -8.05 1.40 4.20
N ALA A 30 -7.10 0.58 4.64
CA ALA A 30 -7.26 -0.86 4.53
C ALA A 30 -8.42 -1.35 5.37
N ASP A 31 -8.54 -0.82 6.56
CA ASP A 31 -9.60 -1.23 7.46
C ASP A 31 -10.97 -0.87 6.88
N GLU A 32 -11.08 0.29 6.30
CA GLU A 32 -12.34 0.73 5.71
C GLU A 32 -12.77 -0.16 4.55
N LEU A 33 -11.81 -0.72 3.84
CA LEU A 33 -12.10 -1.53 2.67
C LEU A 33 -11.95 -3.03 2.92
N ASN A 34 -11.85 -3.42 4.17
CA ASN A 34 -11.78 -4.83 4.56
C ASN A 34 -10.55 -5.52 3.99
N CYS A 35 -9.43 -4.84 4.10
CA CYS A 35 -8.16 -5.38 3.64
C CYS A 35 -7.19 -5.50 4.79
N VAL A 36 -6.18 -6.29 4.59
CA VAL A 36 -5.11 -6.48 5.57
C VAL A 36 -3.79 -6.07 4.94
N VAL A 37 -3.07 -5.21 5.62
CA VAL A 37 -1.76 -4.78 5.19
C VAL A 37 -0.72 -5.64 5.88
N THR A 38 0.21 -6.18 5.10
CA THR A 38 1.30 -6.97 5.66
C THR A 38 2.61 -6.46 5.11
N GLU A 39 3.66 -6.73 5.81
CA GLU A 39 5.02 -6.38 5.40
C GLU A 39 5.17 -4.90 5.12
N LEU A 40 4.59 -4.10 5.98
CA LEU A 40 4.69 -2.65 5.84
C LEU A 40 6.09 -2.20 6.23
N GLN A 41 6.74 -1.50 5.32
CA GLN A 41 8.07 -0.95 5.57
C GLN A 41 8.06 0.51 5.15
N ILE A 42 8.74 1.33 5.90
CA ILE A 42 8.82 2.75 5.61
C ILE A 42 10.28 3.15 5.52
N GLU A 43 10.63 3.80 4.45
CA GLU A 43 11.97 4.19 4.17
C GLU A 43 12.07 5.71 4.04
N LEU A 44 13.10 6.26 4.59
CA LEU A 44 13.33 7.69 4.47
C LEU A 44 14.05 7.95 3.15
N LEU A 45 13.52 8.85 2.38
CA LEU A 45 14.11 9.23 1.11
C LEU A 45 14.77 10.59 1.24
N GLU A 46 15.40 11.00 0.18
CA GLU A 46 15.95 12.35 0.11
C GLU A 46 14.82 13.34 -0.08
N ASN A 47 15.09 14.60 0.04
CA ASN A 47 14.11 15.66 -0.18
C ASN A 47 12.97 15.65 0.81
N GLU A 48 13.22 15.14 2.00
CA GLU A 48 12.21 15.13 3.07
C GLU A 48 10.95 14.38 2.65
N GLU A 49 11.15 13.21 2.05
CA GLU A 49 10.07 12.34 1.68
C GLU A 49 10.25 10.97 2.29
N ILE A 50 9.15 10.24 2.39
CA ILE A 50 9.20 8.86 2.86
C ILE A 50 8.50 7.99 1.85
N GLU A 51 8.86 6.73 1.85
CA GLU A 51 8.25 5.76 0.96
C GLU A 51 7.79 4.56 1.77
N ALA A 52 6.53 4.23 1.65
CA ALA A 52 5.98 3.06 2.32
C ALA A 52 5.73 1.99 1.29
N THR A 53 6.12 0.77 1.62
CA THR A 53 5.83 -0.37 0.75
C THR A 53 5.11 -1.41 1.58
N PHE A 54 4.18 -2.10 0.98
CA PHE A 54 3.40 -3.10 1.71
C PHE A 54 2.67 -4.01 0.73
N LEU A 55 2.26 -5.14 1.26
CA LEU A 55 1.41 -6.06 0.52
C LEU A 55 -0.01 -5.93 1.04
N LEU A 56 -0.98 -6.10 0.15
CA LEU A 56 -2.37 -5.95 0.51
C LEU A 56 -3.11 -7.24 0.23
N THR A 57 -3.77 -7.76 1.24
CA THR A 57 -4.59 -8.94 1.11
C THR A 57 -6.03 -8.54 1.38
N THR A 58 -6.94 -8.97 0.55
CA THR A 58 -8.33 -8.59 0.72
C THR A 58 -9.12 -9.70 1.39
N ARG A 59 -10.16 -9.31 2.10
CA ARG A 59 -11.05 -10.26 2.74
C ARG A 59 -12.31 -10.46 1.95
N VAL A 60 -12.52 -9.64 0.91
CA VAL A 60 -13.71 -9.73 0.11
C VAL A 60 -13.33 -10.03 -1.32
N LYS A 61 -14.19 -10.74 -2.00
CA LYS A 61 -13.92 -11.14 -3.36
C LYS A 61 -13.89 -9.97 -4.31
N GLU A 62 -14.76 -9.02 -4.07
CA GLU A 62 -14.91 -7.93 -5.02
C GLU A 62 -14.20 -6.69 -4.55
N PHE A 63 -12.96 -6.83 -4.25
CA PHE A 63 -12.16 -5.70 -3.81
C PHE A 63 -11.83 -4.79 -4.99
N ASP A 64 -12.07 -3.51 -4.82
CA ASP A 64 -11.76 -2.54 -5.84
C ASP A 64 -10.43 -1.87 -5.51
N ARG A 65 -9.39 -2.31 -6.19
CA ARG A 65 -8.05 -1.76 -5.98
C ARG A 65 -8.03 -0.26 -6.23
N ASN A 66 -8.77 0.19 -7.22
CA ASN A 66 -8.77 1.61 -7.57
C ASN A 66 -9.35 2.47 -6.46
N SER A 67 -10.32 1.95 -5.74
CA SER A 67 -10.88 2.67 -4.61
C SER A 67 -9.84 2.84 -3.52
N PHE A 68 -9.06 1.80 -3.27
CA PHE A 68 -8.01 1.88 -2.26
C PHE A 68 -6.96 2.89 -2.67
N ILE A 69 -6.54 2.87 -3.92
CA ILE A 69 -5.55 3.80 -4.42
C ILE A 69 -6.08 5.24 -4.33
N ALA A 70 -7.31 5.45 -4.74
CA ALA A 70 -7.91 6.77 -4.69
C ALA A 70 -7.99 7.28 -3.27
N ARG A 71 -8.33 6.40 -2.34
CA ARG A 71 -8.41 6.78 -0.95
C ARG A 71 -7.07 7.28 -0.44
N LEU A 72 -5.99 6.62 -0.83
CA LEU A 72 -4.66 7.06 -0.45
C LEU A 72 -4.24 8.33 -1.17
N GLU A 73 -4.59 8.45 -2.43
CA GLU A 73 -4.21 9.62 -3.22
C GLU A 73 -4.86 10.89 -2.70
N THR A 74 -5.99 10.77 -2.06
CA THR A 74 -6.67 11.94 -1.51
C THR A 74 -6.21 12.26 -0.09
N THR A 75 -5.32 11.47 0.45
CA THR A 75 -4.80 11.72 1.79
C THR A 75 -3.77 12.84 1.74
N GLU A 76 -3.92 13.78 2.64
CA GLU A 76 -3.03 14.92 2.69
C GLU A 76 -1.60 14.46 2.95
N GLY A 77 -0.66 14.98 2.18
CA GLY A 77 0.75 14.62 2.33
C GLY A 77 1.20 13.52 1.40
N VAL A 78 0.29 12.78 0.80
CA VAL A 78 0.64 11.73 -0.13
C VAL A 78 1.00 12.34 -1.48
N ILE A 79 2.14 11.93 -2.01
CA ILE A 79 2.65 12.45 -3.27
C ILE A 79 2.31 11.53 -4.42
N HIS A 80 2.46 10.23 -4.21
CA HIS A 80 2.28 9.27 -5.30
C HIS A 80 1.93 7.91 -4.75
N VAL A 81 1.06 7.20 -5.43
CA VAL A 81 0.70 5.82 -5.08
C VAL A 81 0.91 4.97 -6.32
N GLY A 82 1.66 3.90 -6.18
CA GLY A 82 1.91 2.98 -7.28
C GLY A 82 1.69 1.56 -6.85
N VAL A 83 1.52 0.69 -7.83
CA VAL A 83 1.36 -0.74 -7.58
C VAL A 83 2.34 -1.46 -8.49
N MET A 84 3.11 -2.37 -7.92
CA MET A 84 4.06 -3.14 -8.68
C MET A 84 3.60 -4.58 -8.71
N ASN A 85 3.44 -5.10 -9.92
CA ASN A 85 3.12 -6.51 -10.05
C ASN A 85 4.37 -7.30 -9.88
N ASN A 86 4.27 -8.32 -9.11
CA ASN A 86 5.41 -9.04 -8.74
C ASN A 86 5.55 -10.34 -9.45
N HIS A 87 5.25 -10.45 -10.66
CA HIS A 87 5.53 -11.71 -11.28
C HIS A 87 6.59 -11.55 -12.33
N LYS A 88 7.02 -11.69 -12.43
CA LYS A 88 7.92 -11.67 -13.17
C LYS A 88 8.35 -12.09 -13.89
N GLN A 89 8.53 -12.31 -14.01
CA GLN A 89 9.00 -12.73 -14.47
C GLN A 89 9.12 -13.06 -14.59
#